data_843877cdf97b0d544f21eb0e448b3f0d
#
_entry.id   843877cdf97b0d544f21eb0e448b3f0d
#
_cell.length_a   1.000
_cell.length_b   1.000
_cell.length_c   1.000
_cell.angle_alpha   90.00
_cell.angle_beta   90.00
_cell.angle_gamma   90.00
#
_symmetry.space_group_name_H-M   'P 1'
#
loop_
_entity.id
_entity.type
_entity.pdbx_description
1 polymer ?
#
loop_
_entity_poly.entity_id
_entity_poly.type
_entity_poly.pdbx_seq_one_letter_code
_entity_poly.pdbx_strand_id
1 'polypeptide(L)'
;MSKRHLSSVELALLALATAAVTANGYYIHPIIAPIAEDFDVSASTIGLVPAFNQLALALGIFLLLPLGDRFSNRRLISVFVAGQFVGISVMAFARDFHWFAAGSTLLGFFTIAPYLLPSYASKRVDPGQLGHVTAMLTTGVLMGILLARSGAGVIGEYLGWRTVYYLAAALMLGMTFLLPLMMEEDETPEEAGELLSYPALLRSMGSLVARNPEVLVSGTIQGLSFGLFLATWLALSLHLTSPEMGYGVDVVGYLSLLAIVNLYATPRLGRLADRIGARRARLAFAVLQTAGLWLLLPFGDNIWLLMIPLLIMNIVGPTLDVSGRMLFLSEEPAIRTRLMTVYIILMFLGGGLGSWLGTTTYEWGNWPAVAWLVTGMTSMTTLLSLYAVRRFAP
;
A
#
# COMPACT_ATOMS: atom_id res chain seq x y z
N MET A 1 -29.57 -10.85 18.95
CA MET A 1 -30.22 -10.25 17.76
C MET A 1 -29.69 -10.93 16.51
N SER A 2 -30.57 -11.27 15.53
CA SER A 2 -30.12 -11.86 14.26
C SER A 2 -29.23 -10.85 13.54
N LYS A 3 -27.97 -11.19 13.25
CA LYS A 3 -27.06 -10.33 12.50
C LYS A 3 -27.62 -10.17 11.09
N ARG A 4 -27.89 -8.94 10.67
CA ARG A 4 -28.32 -8.68 9.30
C ARG A 4 -27.19 -9.02 8.33
N HIS A 5 -27.48 -9.90 7.37
CA HIS A 5 -26.53 -10.23 6.30
C HIS A 5 -26.33 -9.03 5.37
N LEU A 6 -25.08 -8.80 4.96
CA LEU A 6 -24.75 -7.77 3.98
C LEU A 6 -25.40 -8.12 2.64
N SER A 7 -26.14 -7.17 2.08
CA SER A 7 -26.62 -7.25 0.71
C SER A 7 -25.47 -7.07 -0.29
N SER A 8 -25.67 -7.52 -1.53
CA SER A 8 -24.68 -7.32 -2.61
C SER A 8 -24.38 -5.85 -2.87
N VAL A 9 -25.36 -4.95 -2.65
CA VAL A 9 -25.18 -3.51 -2.81
C VAL A 9 -24.28 -2.95 -1.69
N GLU A 10 -24.54 -3.33 -0.44
CA GLU A 10 -23.72 -2.93 0.70
C GLU A 10 -22.28 -3.41 0.53
N LEU A 11 -22.09 -4.63 0.07
CA LEU A 11 -20.76 -5.18 -0.21
C LEU A 11 -20.03 -4.42 -1.33
N ALA A 12 -20.74 -4.07 -2.41
CA ALA A 12 -20.18 -3.25 -3.48
C ALA A 12 -19.79 -1.84 -3.00
N LEU A 13 -20.61 -1.24 -2.13
CA LEU A 13 -20.32 0.07 -1.54
C LEU A 13 -19.13 0.00 -0.55
N LEU A 14 -18.98 -1.08 0.21
CA LEU A 14 -17.79 -1.29 1.06
C LEU A 14 -16.53 -1.48 0.20
N ALA A 15 -16.62 -2.16 -0.94
CA ALA A 15 -15.51 -2.29 -1.88
C ALA A 15 -15.15 -0.94 -2.52
N LEU A 16 -16.14 -0.12 -2.88
CA LEU A 16 -15.94 1.25 -3.37
C LEU A 16 -15.30 2.15 -2.29
N ALA A 17 -15.75 2.05 -1.06
CA ALA A 17 -15.15 2.77 0.06
C ALA A 17 -13.70 2.35 0.29
N THR A 18 -13.41 1.05 0.21
CA THR A 18 -12.04 0.52 0.29
C THR A 18 -11.17 1.10 -0.84
N ALA A 19 -11.71 1.17 -2.06
CA ALA A 19 -11.03 1.79 -3.19
C ALA A 19 -10.74 3.27 -2.95
N ALA A 20 -11.74 4.05 -2.54
CA ALA A 20 -11.63 5.49 -2.30
C ALA A 20 -10.60 5.81 -1.20
N VAL A 21 -10.67 5.10 -0.07
CA VAL A 21 -9.74 5.28 1.06
C VAL A 21 -8.31 4.92 0.67
N THR A 22 -8.12 3.82 -0.08
CA THR A 22 -6.79 3.37 -0.52
C THR A 22 -6.21 4.30 -1.58
N ALA A 23 -7.03 4.83 -2.47
CA ALA A 23 -6.63 5.74 -3.56
C ALA A 23 -5.84 6.95 -3.06
N ASN A 24 -6.18 7.46 -1.88
CA ASN A 24 -5.61 8.68 -1.32
C ASN A 24 -4.08 8.65 -1.15
N GLY A 25 -3.51 7.48 -0.88
CA GLY A 25 -2.06 7.31 -0.74
C GLY A 25 -1.30 7.25 -2.08
N TYR A 26 -2.01 7.21 -3.22
CA TYR A 26 -1.41 6.94 -4.53
C TYR A 26 -1.57 8.06 -5.55
N TYR A 27 -2.38 9.09 -5.27
CA TYR A 27 -2.56 10.23 -6.18
C TYR A 27 -1.24 10.94 -6.49
N ILE A 28 -0.35 11.07 -5.51
CA ILE A 28 0.92 11.79 -5.65
C ILE A 28 1.87 11.16 -6.69
N HIS A 29 1.76 9.85 -6.96
CA HIS A 29 2.74 9.12 -7.75
C HIS A 29 2.96 9.71 -9.15
N PRO A 30 1.93 9.95 -9.99
CA PRO A 30 2.13 10.52 -11.31
C PRO A 30 2.38 12.03 -11.27
N ILE A 31 1.89 12.73 -10.26
CA ILE A 31 1.87 14.21 -10.21
C ILE A 31 2.90 14.81 -9.25
N ILE A 32 3.89 14.01 -8.81
CA ILE A 32 4.91 14.49 -7.84
C ILE A 32 5.76 15.63 -8.42
N ALA A 33 6.08 15.58 -9.72
CA ALA A 33 6.90 16.58 -10.37
C ALA A 33 6.24 17.97 -10.40
N PRO A 34 5.00 18.16 -10.91
CA PRO A 34 4.33 19.46 -10.88
C PRO A 34 4.04 19.97 -9.46
N ILE A 35 3.91 19.08 -8.46
CA ILE A 35 3.79 19.51 -7.06
C ILE A 35 5.12 20.08 -6.55
N ALA A 36 6.24 19.42 -6.89
CA ALA A 36 7.57 19.89 -6.51
C ALA A 36 7.87 21.26 -7.14
N GLU A 37 7.52 21.44 -8.41
CA GLU A 37 7.66 22.71 -9.13
C GLU A 37 6.81 23.83 -8.51
N ASP A 38 5.54 23.56 -8.22
CA ASP A 38 4.61 24.55 -7.65
C ASP A 38 5.02 25.04 -6.26
N PHE A 39 5.65 24.18 -5.44
CA PHE A 39 6.19 24.56 -4.13
C PHE A 39 7.66 24.98 -4.15
N ASP A 40 8.30 25.00 -5.32
CA ASP A 40 9.73 25.32 -5.49
C ASP A 40 10.63 24.50 -4.54
N VAL A 41 10.43 23.18 -4.53
CA VAL A 41 11.19 22.25 -3.70
C VAL A 41 11.91 21.19 -4.53
N SER A 42 13.03 20.68 -4.02
CA SER A 42 13.81 19.64 -4.69
C SER A 42 13.11 18.29 -4.72
N ALA A 43 13.59 17.38 -5.58
CA ALA A 43 13.09 16.02 -5.68
C ALA A 43 13.22 15.25 -4.35
N SER A 44 14.31 15.41 -3.62
CA SER A 44 14.49 14.79 -2.30
C SER A 44 13.51 15.34 -1.26
N THR A 45 13.22 16.64 -1.33
CA THR A 45 12.29 17.30 -0.41
C THR A 45 10.84 16.85 -0.67
N ILE A 46 10.38 16.85 -1.93
CA ILE A 46 9.02 16.39 -2.23
C ILE A 46 8.84 14.90 -1.92
N GLY A 47 9.89 14.09 -2.04
CA GLY A 47 9.90 12.68 -1.66
C GLY A 47 9.60 12.41 -0.18
N LEU A 48 9.79 13.41 0.69
CA LEU A 48 9.38 13.31 2.10
C LEU A 48 7.86 13.21 2.27
N VAL A 49 7.07 13.74 1.36
CA VAL A 49 5.60 13.70 1.43
C VAL A 49 5.08 12.26 1.40
N PRO A 50 5.35 11.45 0.37
CA PRO A 50 4.95 10.05 0.37
C PRO A 50 5.71 9.24 1.44
N ALA A 51 6.95 9.60 1.79
CA ALA A 51 7.70 8.93 2.85
C ALA A 51 6.99 9.06 4.21
N PHE A 52 6.66 10.27 4.63
CA PHE A 52 5.95 10.52 5.89
C PHE A 52 4.54 9.91 5.87
N ASN A 53 3.86 9.91 4.71
CA ASN A 53 2.57 9.23 4.56
C ASN A 53 2.68 7.74 4.93
N GLN A 54 3.66 7.03 4.35
CA GLN A 54 3.87 5.59 4.60
C GLN A 54 4.34 5.31 6.04
N LEU A 55 5.24 6.13 6.58
CA LEU A 55 5.70 6.00 7.96
C LEU A 55 4.57 6.27 8.96
N ALA A 56 3.74 7.28 8.70
CA ALA A 56 2.57 7.59 9.51
C ALA A 56 1.52 6.48 9.43
N LEU A 57 1.33 5.85 8.25
CA LEU A 57 0.47 4.68 8.10
C LEU A 57 1.00 3.48 8.90
N ALA A 58 2.30 3.22 8.87
CA ALA A 58 2.91 2.18 9.71
C ALA A 58 2.64 2.43 11.21
N LEU A 59 2.81 3.67 11.66
CA LEU A 59 2.51 4.09 13.02
C LEU A 59 1.00 3.96 13.35
N GLY A 60 0.14 4.36 12.42
CA GLY A 60 -1.30 4.23 12.54
C GLY A 60 -1.73 2.76 12.67
N ILE A 61 -1.18 1.88 11.85
CA ILE A 61 -1.43 0.42 11.95
C ILE A 61 -0.97 -0.10 13.31
N PHE A 62 0.20 0.30 13.79
CA PHE A 62 0.70 -0.11 15.09
C PHE A 62 -0.19 0.35 16.25
N LEU A 63 -0.63 1.61 16.22
CA LEU A 63 -1.39 2.21 17.30
C LEU A 63 -2.91 2.05 17.17
N LEU A 64 -3.47 2.21 15.97
CA LEU A 64 -4.92 2.31 15.81
C LEU A 64 -5.59 0.99 15.44
N LEU A 65 -4.90 0.09 14.72
CA LEU A 65 -5.51 -1.19 14.33
C LEU A 65 -5.91 -2.05 15.53
N PRO A 66 -5.11 -2.14 16.62
CA PRO A 66 -5.50 -2.88 17.83
C PRO A 66 -6.73 -2.32 18.56
N LEU A 67 -7.14 -1.08 18.28
CA LEU A 67 -8.38 -0.54 18.84
C LEU A 67 -9.63 -1.27 18.29
N GLY A 68 -9.50 -1.95 17.13
CA GLY A 68 -10.55 -2.81 16.57
C GLY A 68 -10.99 -3.97 17.49
N ASP A 69 -10.13 -4.35 18.43
CA ASP A 69 -10.46 -5.35 19.45
C ASP A 69 -11.28 -4.74 20.62
N ARG A 70 -11.41 -3.42 20.70
CA ARG A 70 -12.04 -2.72 21.85
C ARG A 70 -13.27 -1.90 21.46
N PHE A 71 -13.23 -1.29 20.30
CA PHE A 71 -14.28 -0.40 19.84
C PHE A 71 -15.00 -0.99 18.61
N SER A 72 -16.24 -0.57 18.40
CA SER A 72 -16.99 -0.99 17.22
C SER A 72 -16.30 -0.56 15.93
N ASN A 73 -16.25 -1.44 14.92
CA ASN A 73 -15.66 -1.12 13.62
C ASN A 73 -16.30 0.12 12.99
N ARG A 74 -17.62 0.31 13.17
CA ARG A 74 -18.33 1.50 12.68
C ARG A 74 -17.75 2.79 13.25
N ARG A 75 -17.55 2.87 14.57
CA ARG A 75 -16.99 4.09 15.22
C ARG A 75 -15.57 4.36 14.75
N LEU A 76 -14.72 3.33 14.73
CA LEU A 76 -13.32 3.47 14.32
C LEU A 76 -13.21 3.90 12.85
N ILE A 77 -13.92 3.23 11.95
CA ILE A 77 -13.90 3.55 10.52
C ILE A 77 -14.41 4.98 10.29
N SER A 78 -15.48 5.40 10.98
CA SER A 78 -15.99 6.77 10.88
C SER A 78 -14.94 7.81 11.28
N VAL A 79 -14.25 7.61 12.40
CA VAL A 79 -13.18 8.51 12.87
C VAL A 79 -12.01 8.51 11.89
N PHE A 80 -11.61 7.35 11.39
CA PHE A 80 -10.45 7.25 10.50
C PHE A 80 -10.73 7.87 9.12
N VAL A 81 -11.92 7.66 8.58
CA VAL A 81 -12.32 8.28 7.31
C VAL A 81 -12.46 9.79 7.45
N ALA A 82 -13.01 10.28 8.57
CA ALA A 82 -13.04 11.70 8.88
C ALA A 82 -11.63 12.29 9.03
N GLY A 83 -10.71 11.59 9.71
CA GLY A 83 -9.30 11.98 9.80
C GLY A 83 -8.60 12.05 8.44
N GLN A 84 -8.89 11.10 7.55
CA GLN A 84 -8.41 11.15 6.17
C GLN A 84 -9.00 12.33 5.38
N PHE A 85 -10.30 12.60 5.55
CA PHE A 85 -10.92 13.76 4.93
C PHE A 85 -10.24 15.07 5.37
N VAL A 86 -9.93 15.22 6.65
CA VAL A 86 -9.18 16.38 7.15
C VAL A 86 -7.78 16.43 6.51
N GLY A 87 -7.04 15.31 6.50
CA GLY A 87 -5.69 15.24 5.92
C GLY A 87 -5.69 15.65 4.43
N ILE A 88 -6.59 15.07 3.63
CA ILE A 88 -6.66 15.38 2.20
C ILE A 88 -7.15 16.81 1.94
N SER A 89 -8.02 17.34 2.80
CA SER A 89 -8.45 18.75 2.71
C SER A 89 -7.29 19.70 3.01
N VAL A 90 -6.46 19.40 4.00
CA VAL A 90 -5.24 20.17 4.26
C VAL A 90 -4.33 20.16 3.04
N MET A 91 -4.13 19.00 2.39
CA MET A 91 -3.35 18.91 1.15
C MET A 91 -3.97 19.72 0.01
N ALA A 92 -5.28 19.61 -0.21
CA ALA A 92 -6.00 20.29 -1.28
C ALA A 92 -5.87 21.84 -1.21
N PHE A 93 -5.88 22.39 0.01
CA PHE A 93 -5.83 23.82 0.25
C PHE A 93 -4.46 24.32 0.75
N ALA A 94 -3.43 23.46 0.73
CA ALA A 94 -2.08 23.82 1.16
C ALA A 94 -1.51 24.96 0.29
N ARG A 95 -0.98 26.00 0.95
CA ARG A 95 -0.34 27.15 0.31
C ARG A 95 1.19 27.00 0.28
N ASP A 96 1.73 26.12 1.10
CA ASP A 96 3.16 25.83 1.18
C ASP A 96 3.40 24.33 1.40
N PHE A 97 4.63 23.92 1.18
CA PHE A 97 5.08 22.54 1.30
C PHE A 97 4.81 21.92 2.68
N HIS A 98 4.98 22.68 3.77
CA HIS A 98 4.86 22.11 5.13
C HIS A 98 3.44 21.68 5.45
N TRP A 99 2.44 22.49 5.06
CA TRP A 99 1.02 22.13 5.20
C TRP A 99 0.66 20.93 4.32
N PHE A 100 1.20 20.88 3.11
CA PHE A 100 0.98 19.73 2.21
C PHE A 100 1.56 18.44 2.80
N ALA A 101 2.79 18.48 3.30
CA ALA A 101 3.43 17.35 3.97
C ALA A 101 2.72 16.94 5.27
N ALA A 102 2.28 17.91 6.08
CA ALA A 102 1.51 17.65 7.28
C ALA A 102 0.16 16.99 6.97
N GLY A 103 -0.55 17.48 5.96
CA GLY A 103 -1.80 16.88 5.48
C GLY A 103 -1.60 15.45 5.01
N SER A 104 -0.54 15.17 4.25
CA SER A 104 -0.18 13.82 3.79
C SER A 104 0.16 12.89 4.96
N THR A 105 0.88 13.39 5.96
CA THR A 105 1.21 12.63 7.17
C THR A 105 -0.05 12.25 7.95
N LEU A 106 -0.95 13.21 8.15
CA LEU A 106 -2.24 12.98 8.81
C LEU A 106 -3.10 11.99 8.02
N LEU A 107 -3.16 12.14 6.70
CA LEU A 107 -3.82 11.21 5.78
C LEU A 107 -3.31 9.80 5.97
N GLY A 108 -1.99 9.60 5.94
CA GLY A 108 -1.35 8.29 6.13
C GLY A 108 -1.72 7.68 7.48
N PHE A 109 -1.60 8.43 8.57
CA PHE A 109 -1.90 7.96 9.92
C PHE A 109 -3.31 7.41 10.07
N PHE A 110 -4.29 7.99 9.40
CA PHE A 110 -5.69 7.56 9.45
C PHE A 110 -6.09 6.59 8.33
N THR A 111 -5.18 6.14 7.46
CA THR A 111 -5.48 5.16 6.39
C THR A 111 -5.63 3.73 6.92
N ILE A 112 -6.46 3.54 7.94
CA ILE A 112 -6.65 2.25 8.64
C ILE A 112 -7.91 1.52 8.18
N ALA A 113 -8.89 2.23 7.64
CA ALA A 113 -10.18 1.65 7.26
C ALA A 113 -10.06 0.40 6.34
N PRO A 114 -9.14 0.32 5.34
CA PRO A 114 -8.97 -0.88 4.50
C PRO A 114 -8.61 -2.15 5.28
N TYR A 115 -8.04 -2.03 6.47
CA TYR A 115 -7.67 -3.16 7.33
C TYR A 115 -8.80 -3.58 8.29
N LEU A 116 -9.75 -2.69 8.58
CA LEU A 116 -10.91 -2.97 9.42
C LEU A 116 -12.14 -3.42 8.63
N LEU A 117 -12.32 -2.95 7.40
CA LEU A 117 -13.47 -3.29 6.55
C LEU A 117 -13.61 -4.81 6.30
N PRO A 118 -12.55 -5.58 6.06
CA PRO A 118 -12.66 -7.04 5.96
C PRO A 118 -13.15 -7.70 7.26
N SER A 119 -12.69 -7.21 8.42
CA SER A 119 -13.15 -7.69 9.72
C SER A 119 -14.63 -7.37 9.96
N TYR A 120 -15.06 -6.17 9.60
CA TYR A 120 -16.48 -5.78 9.66
C TYR A 120 -17.35 -6.67 8.78
N ALA A 121 -16.94 -6.87 7.53
CA ALA A 121 -17.70 -7.64 6.55
C ALA A 121 -17.77 -9.14 6.93
N SER A 122 -16.66 -9.71 7.42
CA SER A 122 -16.60 -11.13 7.79
C SER A 122 -17.57 -11.53 8.91
N LYS A 123 -17.93 -10.59 9.79
CA LYS A 123 -18.90 -10.80 10.87
C LYS A 123 -20.35 -10.84 10.39
N ARG A 124 -20.63 -10.45 9.12
CA ARG A 124 -21.97 -10.20 8.56
C ARG A 124 -22.27 -10.97 7.28
N VAL A 125 -21.48 -11.98 6.99
CA VAL A 125 -21.70 -12.89 5.85
C VAL A 125 -21.57 -14.33 6.27
N ASP A 126 -22.16 -15.23 5.52
CA ASP A 126 -22.03 -16.66 5.75
C ASP A 126 -20.57 -17.12 5.58
N PRO A 127 -20.12 -18.10 6.37
CA PRO A 127 -18.77 -18.64 6.24
C PRO A 127 -18.38 -19.06 4.84
N GLY A 128 -19.33 -19.55 4.04
CA GLY A 128 -19.13 -19.92 2.64
C GLY A 128 -18.91 -18.73 1.70
N GLN A 129 -19.26 -17.51 2.10
CA GLN A 129 -19.11 -16.29 1.31
C GLN A 129 -17.86 -15.47 1.68
N LEU A 130 -17.13 -15.83 2.74
CA LEU A 130 -15.96 -15.10 3.22
C LEU A 130 -14.89 -14.90 2.12
N GLY A 131 -14.66 -15.92 1.30
CA GLY A 131 -13.72 -15.84 0.17
C GLY A 131 -14.16 -14.81 -0.87
N HIS A 132 -15.44 -14.78 -1.22
CA HIS A 132 -16.02 -13.81 -2.17
C HIS A 132 -15.89 -12.37 -1.64
N VAL A 133 -16.27 -12.15 -0.39
CA VAL A 133 -16.20 -10.84 0.27
C VAL A 133 -14.76 -10.32 0.33
N THR A 134 -13.82 -11.17 0.77
CA THR A 134 -12.40 -10.81 0.81
C THR A 134 -11.87 -10.46 -0.58
N ALA A 135 -12.24 -11.24 -1.59
CA ALA A 135 -11.86 -10.97 -2.98
C ALA A 135 -12.42 -9.63 -3.48
N MET A 136 -13.69 -9.31 -3.20
CA MET A 136 -14.29 -8.02 -3.57
C MET A 136 -13.58 -6.83 -2.92
N LEU A 137 -13.31 -6.89 -1.62
CA LEU A 137 -12.62 -5.81 -0.91
C LEU A 137 -11.17 -5.66 -1.40
N THR A 138 -10.47 -6.77 -1.65
CA THR A 138 -9.12 -6.74 -2.23
C THR A 138 -9.12 -6.16 -3.64
N THR A 139 -10.13 -6.50 -4.46
CA THR A 139 -10.32 -5.90 -5.78
C THR A 139 -10.55 -4.38 -5.63
N GLY A 140 -11.32 -3.95 -4.63
CA GLY A 140 -11.49 -2.54 -4.30
C GLY A 140 -10.15 -1.85 -4.05
N VAL A 141 -9.26 -2.44 -3.23
CA VAL A 141 -7.90 -1.91 -3.00
C VAL A 141 -7.13 -1.75 -4.32
N LEU A 142 -7.06 -2.82 -5.13
CA LEU A 142 -6.31 -2.81 -6.40
C LEU A 142 -6.87 -1.79 -7.39
N MET A 143 -8.19 -1.73 -7.52
CA MET A 143 -8.85 -0.75 -8.39
C MET A 143 -8.65 0.68 -7.89
N GLY A 144 -8.69 0.89 -6.56
CA GLY A 144 -8.40 2.18 -5.95
C GLY A 144 -7.00 2.69 -6.31
N ILE A 145 -5.97 1.85 -6.18
CA ILE A 145 -4.58 2.18 -6.53
C ILE A 145 -4.47 2.49 -8.04
N LEU A 146 -5.07 1.64 -8.87
CA LEU A 146 -5.01 1.78 -10.32
C LEU A 146 -5.67 3.09 -10.79
N LEU A 147 -6.93 3.31 -10.38
CA LEU A 147 -7.70 4.49 -10.76
C LEU A 147 -7.11 5.78 -10.17
N ALA A 148 -6.55 5.71 -8.94
CA ALA A 148 -5.87 6.86 -8.35
C ALA A 148 -4.70 7.32 -9.21
N ARG A 149 -3.85 6.40 -9.63
CA ARG A 149 -2.65 6.73 -10.40
C ARG A 149 -2.97 7.14 -11.83
N SER A 150 -3.80 6.36 -12.54
CA SER A 150 -4.19 6.71 -13.90
C SER A 150 -5.03 8.00 -13.94
N GLY A 151 -6.01 8.14 -13.04
CA GLY A 151 -6.85 9.31 -12.95
C GLY A 151 -6.08 10.57 -12.53
N ALA A 152 -5.20 10.46 -11.51
CA ALA A 152 -4.40 11.59 -11.10
C ALA A 152 -3.43 12.08 -12.19
N GLY A 153 -2.87 11.17 -12.99
CA GLY A 153 -2.04 11.55 -14.13
C GLY A 153 -2.83 12.37 -15.16
N VAL A 154 -3.98 11.86 -15.59
CA VAL A 154 -4.84 12.55 -16.57
C VAL A 154 -5.38 13.88 -16.02
N ILE A 155 -5.97 13.86 -14.82
CA ILE A 155 -6.51 15.09 -14.23
C ILE A 155 -5.40 16.11 -13.95
N GLY A 156 -4.24 15.63 -13.46
CA GLY A 156 -3.09 16.48 -13.17
C GLY A 156 -2.54 17.19 -14.40
N GLU A 157 -2.49 16.51 -15.55
CA GLU A 157 -2.04 17.09 -16.81
C GLU A 157 -2.97 18.18 -17.35
N TYR A 158 -4.29 17.86 -17.42
CA TYR A 158 -5.23 18.74 -18.11
C TYR A 158 -5.92 19.78 -17.21
N LEU A 159 -6.05 19.51 -15.91
CA LEU A 159 -6.79 20.35 -14.95
C LEU A 159 -5.92 20.81 -13.78
N GLY A 160 -4.65 20.42 -13.76
CA GLY A 160 -3.71 20.74 -12.70
C GLY A 160 -3.80 19.82 -11.48
N TRP A 161 -2.68 19.63 -10.80
CA TRP A 161 -2.52 18.69 -9.69
C TRP A 161 -3.45 18.97 -8.50
N ARG A 162 -3.79 20.24 -8.21
CA ARG A 162 -4.72 20.60 -7.11
C ARG A 162 -6.13 20.06 -7.32
N THR A 163 -6.58 19.98 -8.58
CA THR A 163 -7.90 19.43 -8.93
C THR A 163 -8.03 17.98 -8.48
N VAL A 164 -6.95 17.20 -8.56
CA VAL A 164 -6.93 15.82 -8.05
C VAL A 164 -7.30 15.79 -6.56
N TYR A 165 -6.68 16.66 -5.76
CA TYR A 165 -6.94 16.71 -4.32
C TYR A 165 -8.30 17.32 -3.97
N TYR A 166 -8.83 18.26 -4.74
CA TYR A 166 -10.21 18.77 -4.57
C TYR A 166 -11.24 17.68 -4.79
N LEU A 167 -11.09 16.88 -5.86
CA LEU A 167 -11.96 15.75 -6.15
C LEU A 167 -11.84 14.66 -5.08
N ALA A 168 -10.62 14.38 -4.64
CA ALA A 168 -10.38 13.41 -3.57
C ALA A 168 -10.99 13.87 -2.23
N ALA A 169 -10.88 15.16 -1.89
CA ALA A 169 -11.50 15.72 -0.69
C ALA A 169 -13.04 15.64 -0.76
N ALA A 170 -13.63 15.95 -1.91
CA ALA A 170 -15.07 15.82 -2.13
C ALA A 170 -15.55 14.37 -1.99
N LEU A 171 -14.79 13.41 -2.56
CA LEU A 171 -15.07 11.98 -2.43
C LEU A 171 -14.98 11.54 -0.96
N MET A 172 -13.93 11.94 -0.24
CA MET A 172 -13.75 11.59 1.18
C MET A 172 -14.79 12.24 2.08
N LEU A 173 -15.24 13.46 1.76
CA LEU A 173 -16.38 14.09 2.44
C LEU A 173 -17.63 13.20 2.30
N GLY A 174 -17.95 12.77 1.09
CA GLY A 174 -19.06 11.84 0.83
C GLY A 174 -18.91 10.52 1.62
N MET A 175 -17.72 9.93 1.65
CA MET A 175 -17.46 8.70 2.40
C MET A 175 -17.57 8.89 3.92
N THR A 176 -17.22 10.06 4.44
CA THR A 176 -17.34 10.40 5.88
C THR A 176 -18.79 10.34 6.36
N PHE A 177 -19.74 10.68 5.50
CA PHE A 177 -21.17 10.56 5.83
C PHE A 177 -21.77 9.21 5.43
N LEU A 178 -21.40 8.68 4.26
CA LEU A 178 -21.99 7.47 3.71
C LEU A 178 -21.66 6.23 4.56
N LEU A 179 -20.39 6.03 4.95
CA LEU A 179 -19.97 4.82 5.66
C LEU A 179 -20.67 4.63 7.01
N PRO A 180 -20.75 5.65 7.91
CA PRO A 180 -21.46 5.51 9.17
C PRO A 180 -22.95 5.23 9.02
N LEU A 181 -23.57 5.74 7.94
CA LEU A 181 -25.00 5.52 7.66
C LEU A 181 -25.28 4.09 7.20
N MET A 182 -24.33 3.48 6.50
CA MET A 182 -24.46 2.12 5.96
C MET A 182 -24.03 1.03 6.94
N MET A 183 -23.11 1.36 7.86
CA MET A 183 -22.56 0.40 8.80
C MET A 183 -23.43 0.30 10.05
N GLU A 184 -23.77 -0.93 10.43
CA GLU A 184 -24.38 -1.20 11.73
C GLU A 184 -23.33 -1.22 12.84
N GLU A 185 -23.75 -0.90 14.05
CA GLU A 185 -22.90 -0.95 15.20
C GLU A 185 -22.61 -2.43 15.58
N ASP A 186 -21.33 -2.77 15.77
CA ASP A 186 -20.92 -4.07 16.25
C ASP A 186 -21.12 -4.12 17.77
N GLU A 187 -21.46 -5.31 18.30
CA GLU A 187 -21.29 -5.58 19.74
C GLU A 187 -19.80 -5.34 20.09
N THR A 188 -19.57 -4.49 21.07
CA THR A 188 -18.20 -4.21 21.50
C THR A 188 -17.63 -5.46 22.18
N PRO A 189 -16.41 -5.88 21.82
CA PRO A 189 -15.76 -7.03 22.47
C PRO A 189 -15.55 -6.85 23.98
N GLU A 190 -15.62 -5.64 24.52
CA GLU A 190 -15.61 -5.35 25.96
C GLU A 190 -16.70 -6.07 26.74
N GLU A 191 -17.83 -6.39 26.09
CA GLU A 191 -18.91 -7.17 26.69
C GLU A 191 -18.58 -8.67 26.78
N ALA A 192 -17.51 -9.14 26.15
CA ALA A 192 -17.08 -10.55 26.11
C ALA A 192 -16.02 -10.96 27.17
N GLY A 193 -15.57 -10.06 28.01
CA GLY A 193 -15.01 -10.39 29.35
C GLY A 193 -13.52 -10.71 29.49
N GLU A 194 -12.70 -10.83 28.44
CA GLU A 194 -11.26 -11.14 28.57
C GLU A 194 -10.37 -10.38 27.56
N LEU A 195 -10.30 -9.05 27.70
CA LEU A 195 -9.39 -8.27 26.85
C LEU A 195 -8.07 -7.98 27.58
N LEU A 196 -6.96 -8.30 26.91
CA LEU A 196 -5.64 -7.79 27.30
C LEU A 196 -5.69 -6.25 27.37
N SER A 197 -5.04 -5.65 28.36
CA SER A 197 -4.91 -4.19 28.39
C SER A 197 -4.20 -3.71 27.12
N TYR A 198 -4.57 -2.53 26.61
CA TYR A 198 -3.98 -2.00 25.39
C TYR A 198 -2.43 -1.95 25.42
N PRO A 199 -1.75 -1.54 26.51
CA PRO A 199 -0.30 -1.64 26.60
C PRO A 199 0.22 -3.08 26.59
N ALA A 200 -0.53 -4.03 27.16
CA ALA A 200 -0.17 -5.44 27.14
C ALA A 200 -0.27 -6.02 25.72
N LEU A 201 -1.25 -5.59 24.94
CA LEU A 201 -1.43 -5.98 23.56
C LEU A 201 -0.24 -5.50 22.70
N LEU A 202 0.15 -4.22 22.81
CA LEU A 202 1.31 -3.68 22.10
C LEU A 202 2.62 -4.39 22.53
N ARG A 203 2.80 -4.64 23.81
CA ARG A 203 3.97 -5.36 24.34
C ARG A 203 4.03 -6.81 23.83
N SER A 204 2.86 -7.46 23.66
CA SER A 204 2.78 -8.82 23.16
C SER A 204 3.30 -8.98 21.73
N MET A 205 3.22 -7.94 20.90
CA MET A 205 3.82 -7.95 19.55
C MET A 205 5.33 -8.12 19.61
N GLY A 206 6.02 -7.41 20.51
CA GLY A 206 7.48 -7.54 20.68
C GLY A 206 7.90 -8.95 21.11
N SER A 207 7.17 -9.56 22.06
CA SER A 207 7.45 -10.94 22.49
C SER A 207 7.17 -11.97 21.39
N LEU A 208 6.16 -11.72 20.55
CA LEU A 208 5.81 -12.61 19.45
C LEU A 208 6.87 -12.58 18.34
N VAL A 209 7.39 -11.39 18.04
CA VAL A 209 8.49 -11.20 17.08
C VAL A 209 9.73 -11.97 17.53
N ALA A 210 10.08 -11.90 18.81
CA ALA A 210 11.23 -12.62 19.37
C ALA A 210 11.09 -14.15 19.22
N ARG A 211 9.87 -14.68 19.29
CA ARG A 211 9.58 -16.12 19.13
C ARG A 211 9.46 -16.56 17.66
N ASN A 212 9.14 -15.64 16.77
CA ASN A 212 8.94 -15.89 15.33
C ASN A 212 9.84 -15.01 14.48
N PRO A 213 11.17 -15.23 14.46
CA PRO A 213 12.12 -14.37 13.76
C PRO A 213 11.90 -14.35 12.23
N GLU A 214 11.21 -15.33 11.67
CA GLU A 214 10.85 -15.38 10.25
C GLU A 214 9.97 -14.19 9.85
N VAL A 215 9.15 -13.63 10.76
CA VAL A 215 8.33 -12.46 10.44
C VAL A 215 9.17 -11.23 10.13
N LEU A 216 10.30 -11.05 10.83
CA LEU A 216 11.23 -9.95 10.55
C LEU A 216 11.86 -10.09 9.17
N VAL A 217 12.36 -11.29 8.84
CA VAL A 217 12.96 -11.55 7.52
C VAL A 217 11.92 -11.36 6.42
N SER A 218 10.73 -11.93 6.59
CA SER A 218 9.65 -11.84 5.60
C SER A 218 9.11 -10.42 5.44
N GLY A 219 8.94 -9.70 6.54
CA GLY A 219 8.54 -8.30 6.54
C GLY A 219 9.59 -7.38 5.93
N THR A 220 10.90 -7.65 6.17
CA THR A 220 11.99 -6.90 5.53
C THR A 220 12.03 -7.16 4.02
N ILE A 221 11.87 -8.40 3.58
CA ILE A 221 11.75 -8.73 2.14
C ILE A 221 10.61 -7.94 1.52
N GLN A 222 9.44 -7.90 2.17
CA GLN A 222 8.30 -7.15 1.66
C GLN A 222 8.52 -5.64 1.74
N GLY A 223 9.17 -5.14 2.78
CA GLY A 223 9.56 -3.74 2.90
C GLY A 223 10.47 -3.29 1.77
N LEU A 224 11.48 -4.09 1.43
CA LEU A 224 12.36 -3.83 0.29
C LEU A 224 11.59 -3.88 -1.04
N SER A 225 10.71 -4.88 -1.23
CA SER A 225 9.90 -5.02 -2.45
C SER A 225 8.91 -3.87 -2.61
N PHE A 226 8.25 -3.45 -1.56
CA PHE A 226 7.34 -2.31 -1.60
C PHE A 226 8.09 -0.98 -1.69
N GLY A 227 9.24 -0.85 -1.02
CA GLY A 227 10.11 0.31 -1.10
C GLY A 227 10.67 0.53 -2.51
N LEU A 228 11.16 -0.52 -3.17
CA LEU A 228 11.62 -0.40 -4.56
C LEU A 228 10.49 -0.06 -5.53
N PHE A 229 9.27 -0.55 -5.29
CA PHE A 229 8.10 -0.19 -6.06
C PHE A 229 7.81 1.32 -5.96
N LEU A 230 7.79 1.88 -4.74
CA LEU A 230 7.56 3.30 -4.54
C LEU A 230 8.73 4.15 -5.07
N ALA A 231 9.97 3.74 -4.82
CA ALA A 231 11.16 4.40 -5.37
C ALA A 231 11.09 4.50 -6.90
N THR A 232 10.78 3.38 -7.57
CA THR A 232 10.68 3.33 -9.03
C THR A 232 9.59 4.27 -9.55
N TRP A 233 8.37 4.20 -8.98
CA TRP A 233 7.25 5.00 -9.52
C TRP A 233 7.39 6.49 -9.28
N LEU A 234 7.91 6.91 -8.12
CA LEU A 234 8.11 8.32 -7.82
C LEU A 234 9.25 8.91 -8.67
N ALA A 235 10.37 8.18 -8.79
CA ALA A 235 11.47 8.60 -9.64
C ALA A 235 11.11 8.53 -11.13
N LEU A 236 10.27 7.56 -11.56
CA LEU A 236 9.79 7.45 -12.93
C LEU A 236 8.96 8.69 -13.33
N SER A 237 8.13 9.20 -12.43
CA SER A 237 7.37 10.42 -12.67
C SER A 237 8.33 11.60 -12.91
N LEU A 238 9.31 11.80 -12.03
CA LEU A 238 10.32 12.84 -12.17
C LEU A 238 11.14 12.69 -13.45
N HIS A 239 11.48 11.45 -13.83
CA HIS A 239 12.28 11.14 -15.00
C HIS A 239 11.51 11.40 -16.31
N LEU A 240 10.28 10.88 -16.43
CA LEU A 240 9.50 11.02 -17.65
C LEU A 240 9.07 12.47 -17.91
N THR A 241 8.86 13.26 -16.85
CA THR A 241 8.50 14.69 -16.95
C THR A 241 9.71 15.61 -17.03
N SER A 242 10.94 15.07 -17.00
CA SER A 242 12.16 15.87 -17.19
C SER A 242 12.25 16.46 -18.59
N PRO A 243 13.00 17.58 -18.77
CA PRO A 243 13.20 18.18 -20.09
C PRO A 243 13.78 17.22 -21.13
N GLU A 244 14.59 16.25 -20.70
CA GLU A 244 15.23 15.26 -21.58
C GLU A 244 14.22 14.26 -22.14
N MET A 245 13.23 13.83 -21.34
CA MET A 245 12.21 12.87 -21.75
C MET A 245 10.97 13.54 -22.34
N GLY A 246 10.55 14.69 -21.80
CA GLY A 246 9.51 15.57 -22.34
C GLY A 246 8.08 14.99 -22.34
N TYR A 247 7.78 14.00 -21.49
CA TYR A 247 6.43 13.43 -21.36
C TYR A 247 5.60 14.19 -20.33
N GLY A 248 4.28 14.20 -20.51
CA GLY A 248 3.34 14.70 -19.51
C GLY A 248 3.08 13.71 -18.37
N VAL A 249 2.50 14.18 -17.28
CA VAL A 249 2.14 13.32 -16.14
C VAL A 249 1.03 12.32 -16.46
N ASP A 250 0.23 12.57 -17.50
CA ASP A 250 -0.77 11.64 -18.04
C ASP A 250 -0.12 10.35 -18.55
N VAL A 251 1.05 10.42 -19.17
CA VAL A 251 1.81 9.25 -19.63
C VAL A 251 2.23 8.38 -18.45
N VAL A 252 2.67 8.97 -17.35
CA VAL A 252 2.94 8.23 -16.10
C VAL A 252 1.67 7.55 -15.57
N GLY A 253 0.53 8.24 -15.65
CA GLY A 253 -0.79 7.71 -15.35
C GLY A 253 -1.14 6.51 -16.24
N TYR A 254 -0.93 6.60 -17.55
CA TYR A 254 -1.19 5.48 -18.48
C TYR A 254 -0.28 4.29 -18.22
N LEU A 255 1.00 4.50 -17.92
CA LEU A 255 1.90 3.39 -17.54
C LEU A 255 1.41 2.64 -16.30
N SER A 256 0.69 3.29 -15.40
CA SER A 256 0.13 2.61 -14.23
C SER A 256 -0.91 1.53 -14.60
N LEU A 257 -1.53 1.62 -15.80
CA LEU A 257 -2.46 0.61 -16.32
C LEU A 257 -1.79 -0.75 -16.56
N LEU A 258 -0.46 -0.81 -16.65
CA LEU A 258 0.28 -2.08 -16.66
C LEU A 258 -0.05 -2.95 -15.43
N ALA A 259 -0.48 -2.34 -14.32
CA ALA A 259 -0.90 -3.08 -13.13
C ALA A 259 -2.19 -3.89 -13.32
N ILE A 260 -2.97 -3.68 -14.40
CA ILE A 260 -4.14 -4.50 -14.74
C ILE A 260 -3.76 -5.98 -14.85
N VAL A 261 -2.53 -6.26 -15.30
CA VAL A 261 -2.01 -7.64 -15.41
C VAL A 261 -2.10 -8.40 -14.08
N ASN A 262 -2.08 -7.70 -12.94
CA ASN A 262 -2.15 -8.32 -11.61
C ASN A 262 -3.45 -9.06 -11.36
N LEU A 263 -4.55 -8.62 -11.96
CA LEU A 263 -5.85 -9.30 -11.85
C LEU A 263 -5.78 -10.74 -12.37
N TYR A 264 -4.92 -10.99 -13.35
CA TYR A 264 -4.74 -12.31 -13.96
C TYR A 264 -3.50 -13.06 -13.43
N ALA A 265 -2.39 -12.35 -13.23
CA ALA A 265 -1.12 -12.94 -12.85
C ALA A 265 -1.10 -13.40 -11.38
N THR A 266 -1.52 -12.53 -10.45
CA THR A 266 -1.43 -12.80 -9.00
C THR A 266 -2.16 -14.08 -8.58
N PRO A 267 -3.41 -14.37 -9.01
CA PRO A 267 -4.08 -15.62 -8.63
C PRO A 267 -3.40 -16.87 -9.22
N ARG A 268 -2.81 -16.78 -10.41
CA ARG A 268 -2.12 -17.91 -11.06
C ARG A 268 -0.79 -18.20 -10.38
N LEU A 269 -0.02 -17.17 -10.10
CA LEU A 269 1.27 -17.28 -9.42
C LEU A 269 1.08 -17.66 -7.94
N GLY A 270 -0.01 -17.23 -7.29
CA GLY A 270 -0.40 -17.68 -5.96
C GLY A 270 -0.63 -19.20 -5.94
N ARG A 271 -1.38 -19.76 -6.90
CA ARG A 271 -1.54 -21.22 -7.02
C ARG A 271 -0.24 -21.96 -7.29
N LEU A 272 0.70 -21.34 -8.00
CA LEU A 272 2.04 -21.90 -8.14
C LEU A 272 2.76 -21.93 -6.80
N ALA A 273 2.66 -20.86 -6.01
CA ALA A 273 3.22 -20.78 -4.66
C ALA A 273 2.66 -21.86 -3.73
N ASP A 274 1.35 -22.16 -3.83
CA ASP A 274 0.72 -23.27 -3.09
C ASP A 274 1.36 -24.63 -3.44
N ARG A 275 1.71 -24.84 -4.72
CA ARG A 275 2.25 -26.13 -5.19
C ARG A 275 3.72 -26.35 -4.81
N ILE A 276 4.56 -25.31 -4.94
CA ILE A 276 6.02 -25.44 -4.72
C ILE A 276 6.46 -25.01 -3.32
N GLY A 277 5.51 -24.49 -2.53
CA GLY A 277 5.74 -23.95 -1.18
C GLY A 277 6.13 -22.48 -1.19
N ALA A 278 5.57 -21.74 -0.22
CA ALA A 278 5.65 -20.27 -0.16
C ALA A 278 7.08 -19.72 -0.17
N ARG A 279 8.02 -20.33 0.56
CA ARG A 279 9.43 -19.87 0.63
C ARG A 279 10.15 -20.04 -0.71
N ARG A 280 9.98 -21.21 -1.38
CA ARG A 280 10.60 -21.47 -2.68
C ARG A 280 10.01 -20.60 -3.77
N ALA A 281 8.69 -20.42 -3.75
CA ALA A 281 7.98 -19.52 -4.66
C ALA A 281 8.49 -18.08 -4.52
N ARG A 282 8.59 -17.59 -3.30
CA ARG A 282 9.11 -16.26 -3.01
C ARG A 282 10.52 -16.06 -3.53
N LEU A 283 11.43 -17.05 -3.36
CA LEU A 283 12.77 -16.99 -3.92
C LEU A 283 12.75 -16.94 -5.46
N ALA A 284 11.96 -17.80 -6.10
CA ALA A 284 11.85 -17.81 -7.56
C ALA A 284 11.33 -16.46 -8.10
N PHE A 285 10.32 -15.88 -7.44
CA PHE A 285 9.78 -14.57 -7.80
C PHE A 285 10.79 -13.44 -7.55
N ALA A 286 11.55 -13.48 -6.46
CA ALA A 286 12.59 -12.50 -6.17
C ALA A 286 13.72 -12.55 -7.23
N VAL A 287 14.13 -13.75 -7.67
CA VAL A 287 15.10 -13.91 -8.77
C VAL A 287 14.55 -13.34 -10.08
N LEU A 288 13.29 -13.64 -10.42
CA LEU A 288 12.65 -13.10 -11.62
C LEU A 288 12.54 -11.57 -11.56
N GLN A 289 12.17 -11.01 -10.40
CA GLN A 289 12.12 -9.56 -10.20
C GLN A 289 13.49 -8.94 -10.37
N THR A 290 14.53 -9.55 -9.79
CA THR A 290 15.90 -9.06 -9.91
C THR A 290 16.34 -9.05 -11.38
N ALA A 291 16.18 -10.17 -12.09
CA ALA A 291 16.54 -10.26 -13.50
C ALA A 291 15.80 -9.22 -14.36
N GLY A 292 14.49 -9.01 -14.08
CA GLY A 292 13.69 -8.03 -14.79
C GLY A 292 14.08 -6.58 -14.49
N LEU A 293 14.37 -6.25 -13.24
CA LEU A 293 14.67 -4.86 -12.85
C LEU A 293 16.10 -4.43 -13.21
N TRP A 294 17.02 -5.37 -13.49
CA TRP A 294 18.30 -5.02 -14.10
C TRP A 294 18.14 -4.35 -15.47
N LEU A 295 17.02 -4.58 -16.16
CA LEU A 295 16.70 -3.94 -17.43
C LEU A 295 16.39 -2.43 -17.29
N LEU A 296 16.17 -1.92 -16.09
CA LEU A 296 16.03 -0.47 -15.85
C LEU A 296 17.29 0.31 -16.25
N LEU A 297 18.48 -0.32 -16.14
CA LEU A 297 19.76 0.30 -16.49
C LEU A 297 19.87 0.60 -17.98
N PRO A 298 19.72 -0.38 -18.92
CA PRO A 298 19.86 -0.12 -20.35
C PRO A 298 18.62 0.49 -21.00
N PHE A 299 17.44 0.47 -20.34
CA PHE A 299 16.17 0.84 -20.95
C PHE A 299 15.65 2.22 -20.50
N GLY A 300 16.42 2.95 -19.67
CA GLY A 300 16.00 4.19 -19.04
C GLY A 300 15.51 5.27 -20.01
N ASP A 301 16.15 5.39 -21.15
CA ASP A 301 15.91 6.48 -22.12
C ASP A 301 14.78 6.15 -23.13
N ASN A 302 14.15 4.97 -23.02
CA ASN A 302 13.12 4.55 -23.97
C ASN A 302 11.90 4.02 -23.24
N ILE A 303 10.79 4.78 -23.31
CA ILE A 303 9.55 4.45 -22.62
C ILE A 303 9.00 3.05 -22.98
N TRP A 304 9.12 2.63 -24.23
CA TRP A 304 8.63 1.32 -24.70
C TRP A 304 9.43 0.18 -24.09
N LEU A 305 10.74 0.36 -23.97
CA LEU A 305 11.62 -0.63 -23.31
C LEU A 305 11.44 -0.62 -21.81
N LEU A 306 11.21 0.55 -21.18
CA LEU A 306 10.88 0.68 -19.75
C LEU A 306 9.60 -0.08 -19.36
N MET A 307 8.64 -0.25 -20.28
CA MET A 307 7.44 -1.05 -19.98
C MET A 307 7.76 -2.48 -19.57
N ILE A 308 8.87 -3.07 -20.07
CA ILE A 308 9.26 -4.46 -19.78
C ILE A 308 9.58 -4.64 -18.28
N PRO A 309 10.58 -3.94 -17.69
CA PRO A 309 10.86 -4.05 -16.26
C PRO A 309 9.70 -3.61 -15.37
N LEU A 310 8.93 -2.58 -15.79
CA LEU A 310 7.73 -2.15 -15.07
C LEU A 310 6.65 -3.23 -15.06
N LEU A 311 6.43 -3.93 -16.17
CA LEU A 311 5.49 -5.04 -16.25
C LEU A 311 5.92 -6.19 -15.33
N ILE A 312 7.19 -6.57 -15.35
CA ILE A 312 7.74 -7.61 -14.48
C ILE A 312 7.56 -7.22 -13.01
N MET A 313 7.87 -5.97 -12.65
CA MET A 313 7.68 -5.45 -11.28
C MET A 313 6.22 -5.55 -10.84
N ASN A 314 5.28 -5.16 -11.70
CA ASN A 314 3.85 -5.25 -11.40
C ASN A 314 3.37 -6.71 -11.26
N ILE A 315 3.83 -7.65 -12.08
CA ILE A 315 3.46 -9.06 -11.98
C ILE A 315 4.02 -9.70 -10.71
N VAL A 316 5.28 -9.44 -10.41
CA VAL A 316 6.02 -10.18 -9.38
C VAL A 316 5.84 -9.58 -7.99
N GLY A 317 5.79 -8.26 -7.86
CA GLY A 317 5.68 -7.58 -6.56
C GLY A 317 4.50 -8.06 -5.69
N PRO A 318 3.27 -8.05 -6.20
CA PRO A 318 2.11 -8.57 -5.46
C PRO A 318 2.23 -10.06 -5.13
N THR A 319 2.90 -10.83 -5.97
CA THR A 319 3.09 -12.27 -5.74
C THR A 319 4.10 -12.55 -4.62
N LEU A 320 5.12 -11.70 -4.49
CA LEU A 320 6.03 -11.72 -3.33
C LEU A 320 5.29 -11.47 -2.03
N ASP A 321 4.37 -10.48 -2.01
CA ASP A 321 3.53 -10.18 -0.85
C ASP A 321 2.63 -11.36 -0.49
N VAL A 322 1.92 -11.93 -1.46
CA VAL A 322 1.07 -13.12 -1.25
C VAL A 322 1.89 -14.28 -0.67
N SER A 323 3.04 -14.60 -1.27
CA SER A 323 3.91 -15.68 -0.80
C SER A 323 4.45 -15.41 0.61
N GLY A 324 4.72 -14.15 0.97
CA GLY A 324 5.14 -13.75 2.30
C GLY A 324 4.05 -13.97 3.36
N ARG A 325 2.81 -13.60 3.05
CA ARG A 325 1.64 -13.78 3.94
C ARG A 325 1.27 -15.24 4.14
N MET A 326 1.43 -16.07 3.10
CA MET A 326 1.15 -17.53 3.19
C MET A 326 1.94 -18.23 4.29
N LEU A 327 3.12 -17.72 4.67
CA LEU A 327 3.97 -18.31 5.72
C LEU A 327 3.31 -18.33 7.10
N PHE A 328 2.32 -17.45 7.33
CA PHE A 328 1.67 -17.28 8.63
C PHE A 328 0.23 -17.81 8.65
N LEU A 329 -0.27 -18.38 7.54
CA LEU A 329 -1.67 -18.82 7.45
C LEU A 329 -1.99 -20.02 8.34
N SER A 330 -0.99 -20.87 8.64
CA SER A 330 -1.13 -22.04 9.50
C SER A 330 -1.11 -21.72 10.99
N GLU A 331 -0.76 -20.49 11.37
CA GLU A 331 -0.73 -20.06 12.77
C GLU A 331 -2.14 -19.89 13.36
N GLU A 332 -2.25 -20.02 14.67
CA GLU A 332 -3.50 -19.72 15.39
C GLU A 332 -4.00 -18.31 15.05
N PRO A 333 -5.33 -18.08 14.95
CA PRO A 333 -5.88 -16.82 14.47
C PRO A 333 -5.36 -15.56 15.18
N ALA A 334 -5.22 -15.61 16.52
CA ALA A 334 -4.72 -14.48 17.31
C ALA A 334 -3.23 -14.19 17.05
N ILE A 335 -2.40 -15.23 16.90
CA ILE A 335 -0.96 -15.13 16.58
C ILE A 335 -0.82 -14.64 15.15
N ARG A 336 -1.54 -15.24 14.21
CA ARG A 336 -1.54 -14.87 12.79
C ARG A 336 -1.83 -13.39 12.57
N THR A 337 -2.89 -12.85 13.20
CA THR A 337 -3.26 -11.43 13.06
C THR A 337 -2.12 -10.52 13.51
N ARG A 338 -1.47 -10.81 14.63
CA ARG A 338 -0.35 -10.01 15.16
C ARG A 338 0.90 -10.10 14.28
N LEU A 339 1.24 -11.32 13.78
CA LEU A 339 2.35 -11.49 12.83
C LEU A 339 2.10 -10.72 11.53
N MET A 340 0.87 -10.77 11.00
CA MET A 340 0.48 -9.99 9.84
C MET A 340 0.58 -8.47 10.08
N THR A 341 0.22 -8.00 11.28
CA THR A 341 0.38 -6.59 11.65
C THR A 341 1.85 -6.17 11.60
N VAL A 342 2.76 -6.96 12.20
CA VAL A 342 4.21 -6.69 12.17
C VAL A 342 4.73 -6.72 10.73
N TYR A 343 4.32 -7.70 9.93
CA TYR A 343 4.68 -7.81 8.52
C TYR A 343 4.29 -6.56 7.72
N ILE A 344 3.06 -6.07 7.92
CA ILE A 344 2.54 -4.88 7.23
C ILE A 344 3.25 -3.60 7.70
N ILE A 345 3.56 -3.48 8.99
CA ILE A 345 4.35 -2.36 9.52
C ILE A 345 5.72 -2.29 8.82
N LEU A 346 6.42 -3.43 8.74
CA LEU A 346 7.72 -3.50 8.05
C LEU A 346 7.60 -3.17 6.55
N MET A 347 6.51 -3.58 5.91
CA MET A 347 6.20 -3.22 4.53
C MET A 347 6.12 -1.70 4.35
N PHE A 348 5.36 -1.01 5.20
CA PHE A 348 5.19 0.44 5.10
C PHE A 348 6.42 1.23 5.56
N LEU A 349 7.19 0.73 6.52
CA LEU A 349 8.49 1.32 6.85
C LEU A 349 9.43 1.26 5.64
N GLY A 350 9.50 0.11 4.97
CA GLY A 350 10.26 -0.01 3.72
C GLY A 350 9.73 0.87 2.61
N GLY A 351 8.40 1.00 2.50
CA GLY A 351 7.75 1.92 1.55
C GLY A 351 8.12 3.38 1.77
N GLY A 352 8.10 3.84 3.03
CA GLY A 352 8.51 5.20 3.39
C GLY A 352 9.96 5.48 3.04
N LEU A 353 10.86 4.58 3.44
CA LEU A 353 12.28 4.70 3.11
C LEU A 353 12.51 4.67 1.59
N GLY A 354 11.85 3.76 0.87
CA GLY A 354 11.95 3.66 -0.58
C GLY A 354 11.46 4.91 -1.30
N SER A 355 10.37 5.52 -0.85
CA SER A 355 9.84 6.77 -1.40
C SER A 355 10.88 7.89 -1.36
N TRP A 356 11.49 8.11 -0.19
CA TRP A 356 12.51 9.12 0.00
C TRP A 356 13.81 8.78 -0.74
N LEU A 357 14.30 7.55 -0.62
CA LEU A 357 15.52 7.11 -1.30
C LEU A 357 15.41 7.22 -2.82
N GLY A 358 14.27 6.85 -3.41
CA GLY A 358 14.05 6.91 -4.84
C GLY A 358 14.18 8.34 -5.39
N THR A 359 13.49 9.28 -4.78
CA THR A 359 13.52 10.70 -5.19
C THR A 359 14.85 11.37 -4.89
N THR A 360 15.46 11.07 -3.73
CA THR A 360 16.79 11.58 -3.36
C THR A 360 17.89 11.06 -4.30
N THR A 361 17.84 9.78 -4.64
CA THR A 361 18.80 9.17 -5.56
C THR A 361 18.61 9.73 -6.98
N TYR A 362 17.37 10.02 -7.38
CA TYR A 362 17.10 10.70 -8.66
C TYR A 362 17.72 12.10 -8.68
N GLU A 363 17.61 12.88 -7.61
CA GLU A 363 18.22 14.21 -7.51
C GLU A 363 19.77 14.17 -7.64
N TRP A 364 20.40 13.13 -7.09
CA TRP A 364 21.85 13.01 -7.08
C TRP A 364 22.46 12.50 -8.40
N GLY A 365 21.77 11.67 -9.12
CA GLY A 365 22.33 11.00 -10.28
C GLY A 365 21.33 10.56 -11.33
N ASN A 366 20.18 11.24 -11.41
CA ASN A 366 19.12 11.00 -12.38
C ASN A 366 18.66 9.52 -12.41
N TRP A 367 18.07 9.09 -13.51
CA TRP A 367 17.55 7.74 -13.68
C TRP A 367 18.59 6.61 -13.47
N PRO A 368 19.83 6.70 -13.97
CA PRO A 368 20.82 5.65 -13.74
C PRO A 368 21.08 5.34 -12.26
N ALA A 369 21.13 6.38 -11.42
CA ALA A 369 21.32 6.18 -9.98
C ALA A 369 20.13 5.47 -9.34
N VAL A 370 18.90 5.80 -9.73
CA VAL A 370 17.68 5.11 -9.29
C VAL A 370 17.68 3.65 -9.73
N ALA A 371 18.06 3.38 -10.98
CA ALA A 371 18.17 2.02 -11.50
C ALA A 371 19.16 1.17 -10.67
N TRP A 372 20.31 1.74 -10.26
CA TRP A 372 21.25 1.07 -9.34
C TRP A 372 20.68 0.87 -7.95
N LEU A 373 19.96 1.85 -7.38
CA LEU A 373 19.28 1.70 -6.10
C LEU A 373 18.28 0.53 -6.16
N VAL A 374 17.41 0.52 -7.16
CA VAL A 374 16.36 -0.49 -7.32
C VAL A 374 16.94 -1.87 -7.55
N THR A 375 17.98 -1.99 -8.38
CA THR A 375 18.67 -3.28 -8.59
C THR A 375 19.38 -3.77 -7.33
N GLY A 376 19.93 -2.87 -6.51
CA GLY A 376 20.49 -3.18 -5.20
C GLY A 376 19.42 -3.72 -4.24
N MET A 377 18.27 -3.02 -4.15
CA MET A 377 17.16 -3.43 -3.27
C MET A 377 16.58 -4.78 -3.68
N THR A 378 16.36 -5.04 -4.98
CA THR A 378 15.83 -6.32 -5.44
C THR A 378 16.84 -7.45 -5.29
N SER A 379 18.14 -7.19 -5.45
CA SER A 379 19.21 -8.16 -5.17
C SER A 379 19.23 -8.54 -3.68
N MET A 380 19.08 -7.57 -2.77
CA MET A 380 18.94 -7.83 -1.33
C MET A 380 17.68 -8.64 -1.02
N THR A 381 16.56 -8.35 -1.68
CA THR A 381 15.31 -9.15 -1.58
C THR A 381 15.57 -10.62 -1.95
N THR A 382 16.33 -10.86 -3.01
CA THR A 382 16.72 -12.22 -3.44
C THR A 382 17.63 -12.89 -2.42
N LEU A 383 18.65 -12.21 -1.93
CA LEU A 383 19.57 -12.73 -0.90
C LEU A 383 18.84 -13.10 0.40
N LEU A 384 17.96 -12.23 0.88
CA LEU A 384 17.13 -12.50 2.07
C LEU A 384 16.15 -13.64 1.83
N SER A 385 15.59 -13.78 0.63
CA SER A 385 14.72 -14.89 0.26
C SER A 385 15.49 -16.22 0.24
N LEU A 386 16.72 -16.22 -0.27
CA LEU A 386 17.61 -17.38 -0.24
C LEU A 386 18.00 -17.76 1.20
N TYR A 387 18.33 -16.77 2.03
CA TYR A 387 18.57 -16.98 3.45
C TYR A 387 17.34 -17.61 4.14
N ALA A 388 16.14 -17.09 3.87
CA ALA A 388 14.91 -17.62 4.46
C ALA A 388 14.65 -19.09 4.06
N VAL A 389 14.91 -19.45 2.78
CA VAL A 389 14.80 -20.84 2.32
C VAL A 389 15.78 -21.75 3.05
N ARG A 390 17.04 -21.30 3.27
CA ARG A 390 18.07 -22.11 3.95
C ARG A 390 17.86 -22.21 5.47
N ARG A 391 17.36 -21.15 6.09
CA ARG A 391 17.29 -21.05 7.56
C ARG A 391 16.00 -21.61 8.15
N PHE A 392 14.88 -21.46 7.43
CA PHE A 392 13.55 -21.80 7.91
C PHE A 392 12.89 -22.94 7.09
N ALA A 393 13.63 -23.59 6.18
CA ALA A 393 13.13 -24.81 5.55
C ALA A 393 12.93 -25.90 6.62
N PRO A 394 11.85 -26.72 6.51
CA PRO A 394 11.61 -27.84 7.41
C PRO A 394 12.72 -28.88 7.32
#